data_0588735948a90491609e995ed2c05031
#
_entry.id   0588735948a90491609e995ed2c05031
#
_cell.length_a   1.000
_cell.length_b   1.000
_cell.length_c   1.000
_cell.angle_alpha   90.00
_cell.angle_beta   90.00
_cell.angle_gamma   90.00
#
_symmetry.space_group_name_H-M   'P 1'
#
loop_
_entity.id
_entity.type
_entity.pdbx_description
1 polymer ?
#
loop_
_entity_poly.entity_id
_entity_poly.type
_entity_poly.pdbx_seq_one_letter_code
_entity_poly.pdbx_strand_id
1 'polypeptide(L)'
;MLLVNSVFGNVYKDFQLKEKIDHAEKQGELKQLFLSRTEMEKSHQRKNTEDGMEIGLSLEAGTTLHNGDVLSNGTELILVNQLPEKVLHAKAKS
;
A
#
# COMPACT_ATOMS: atom_id res chain seq x y z
N MET A 1 -14.75 3.82 7.96
CA MET A 1 -13.51 3.06 7.74
C MET A 1 -13.68 2.14 6.55
N LEU A 2 -12.70 2.12 5.67
CA LEU A 2 -12.69 1.27 4.49
C LEU A 2 -12.02 -0.06 4.84
N LEU A 3 -12.72 -1.17 4.64
CA LEU A 3 -12.17 -2.49 4.94
C LEU A 3 -11.62 -3.13 3.67
N VAL A 4 -10.39 -3.63 3.77
CA VAL A 4 -9.70 -4.29 2.66
C VAL A 4 -9.21 -5.65 3.14
N ASN A 5 -9.59 -6.71 2.44
CA ASN A 5 -9.25 -8.07 2.86
C ASN A 5 -8.43 -8.85 1.84
N SER A 6 -8.01 -8.24 0.75
CA SER A 6 -7.18 -8.93 -0.23
C SER A 6 -6.33 -7.97 -1.05
N VAL A 7 -5.25 -8.49 -1.61
CA VAL A 7 -4.38 -7.77 -2.53
C VAL A 7 -4.92 -8.01 -3.94
N PHE A 8 -5.16 -6.93 -4.67
CA PHE A 8 -5.69 -7.00 -6.03
C PHE A 8 -4.61 -7.38 -7.05
N GLY A 9 -3.39 -6.89 -6.86
CA GLY A 9 -2.27 -7.16 -7.75
C GLY A 9 -1.08 -6.29 -7.39
N ASN A 10 -0.08 -6.26 -8.27
CA ASN A 10 1.13 -5.46 -8.05
C ASN A 10 1.53 -4.78 -9.35
N VAL A 11 1.76 -3.45 -9.28
CA VAL A 11 2.04 -2.65 -10.47
C VAL A 11 3.35 -3.02 -11.16
N TYR A 12 4.29 -3.61 -10.44
CA TYR A 12 5.56 -4.01 -11.03
C TYR A 12 5.50 -5.37 -11.71
N LYS A 13 4.42 -6.12 -11.50
CA LYS A 13 4.24 -7.44 -12.09
C LYS A 13 3.14 -7.47 -13.13
N ASP A 14 2.28 -6.45 -13.14
CA ASP A 14 1.15 -6.39 -14.07
C ASP A 14 1.12 -5.02 -14.73
N PHE A 15 1.53 -4.99 -15.99
CA PHE A 15 1.62 -3.76 -16.75
C PHE A 15 0.25 -3.10 -16.95
N GLN A 16 -0.79 -3.90 -17.17
CA GLN A 16 -2.13 -3.37 -17.35
C GLN A 16 -2.64 -2.71 -16.07
N LEU A 17 -2.31 -3.32 -14.95
CA LEU A 17 -2.67 -2.76 -13.66
C LEU A 17 -1.93 -1.44 -13.42
N LYS A 18 -0.66 -1.38 -13.81
CA LYS A 18 0.11 -0.15 -13.67
C LYS A 18 -0.52 0.98 -14.46
N GLU A 19 -0.95 0.70 -15.69
CA GLU A 19 -1.62 1.71 -16.51
C GLU A 19 -2.91 2.19 -15.86
N LYS A 20 -3.67 1.26 -15.29
CA LYS A 20 -4.91 1.57 -14.61
C LYS A 20 -4.65 2.47 -13.40
N ILE A 21 -3.60 2.16 -12.64
CA ILE A 21 -3.23 2.94 -11.46
C ILE A 21 -2.77 4.34 -11.88
N ASP A 22 -1.96 4.44 -12.93
CA ASP A 22 -1.51 5.74 -13.42
C ASP A 22 -2.70 6.60 -13.87
N HIS A 23 -3.67 5.97 -14.51
CA HIS A 23 -4.88 6.68 -14.95
C HIS A 23 -5.69 7.16 -13.74
N ALA A 24 -5.85 6.31 -12.73
CA ALA A 24 -6.59 6.68 -11.54
C ALA A 24 -5.89 7.83 -10.80
N GLU A 25 -4.57 7.83 -10.79
CA GLU A 25 -3.80 8.90 -10.17
C GLU A 25 -4.05 10.23 -10.87
N LYS A 26 -4.06 10.22 -12.20
CA LYS A 26 -4.32 11.43 -12.97
C LYS A 26 -5.74 11.96 -12.76
N GLN A 27 -6.68 11.08 -12.49
CA GLN A 27 -8.07 11.45 -12.23
C GLN A 27 -8.28 11.89 -10.79
N GLY A 28 -7.28 11.73 -9.92
CA GLY A 28 -7.41 12.04 -8.50
C GLY A 28 -8.23 11.01 -7.75
N GLU A 29 -8.36 9.82 -8.29
CA GLU A 29 -9.17 8.76 -7.69
C GLU A 29 -8.34 7.71 -6.96
N LEU A 30 -7.02 7.78 -7.06
CA LEU A 30 -6.14 6.83 -6.42
C LEU A 30 -5.81 7.25 -5.00
N LYS A 31 -5.95 6.32 -4.07
CA LYS A 31 -5.52 6.55 -2.70
C LYS A 31 -4.14 5.94 -2.51
N GLN A 32 -3.35 6.55 -1.66
CA GLN A 32 -1.98 6.08 -1.40
C GLN A 32 -1.81 5.76 0.07
N LEU A 33 -1.18 4.63 0.32
CA LEU A 33 -0.92 4.15 1.66
C LEU A 33 0.57 3.94 1.82
N PHE A 34 1.15 4.55 2.86
CA PHE A 34 2.58 4.46 3.12
C PHE A 34 2.81 3.59 4.35
N LEU A 35 3.58 2.54 4.20
CA LEU A 35 3.83 1.58 5.27
C LEU A 35 5.32 1.35 5.43
N SER A 36 5.74 1.16 6.68
CA SER A 36 7.10 0.72 6.95
C SER A 36 7.21 -0.77 6.63
N ARG A 37 8.43 -1.26 6.54
CA ARG A 37 8.67 -2.67 6.26
C ARG A 37 7.98 -3.56 7.29
N THR A 38 8.08 -3.19 8.55
CA THR A 38 7.45 -3.96 9.63
C THR A 38 5.93 -3.98 9.48
N GLU A 39 5.36 -2.84 9.11
CA GLU A 39 3.91 -2.75 8.93
C GLU A 39 3.44 -3.59 7.75
N MET A 40 4.25 -3.70 6.71
CA MET A 40 3.89 -4.50 5.54
C MET A 40 3.81 -5.99 5.85
N GLU A 41 4.41 -6.43 6.94
CA GLU A 41 4.38 -7.83 7.36
C GLU A 41 3.15 -8.16 8.22
N LYS A 42 2.40 -7.16 8.62
CA LYS A 42 1.20 -7.36 9.44
C LYS A 42 0.00 -7.59 8.56
N SER A 43 -0.72 -8.68 8.81
CA SER A 43 -1.93 -8.98 8.04
C SER A 43 -3.15 -8.23 8.55
N HIS A 44 -3.13 -7.75 9.80
CA HIS A 44 -4.24 -7.00 10.39
C HIS A 44 -3.73 -5.71 10.98
N GLN A 45 -4.26 -4.58 10.50
CA GLN A 45 -3.86 -3.27 11.04
C GLN A 45 -4.80 -2.19 10.54
N ARG A 46 -4.74 -1.03 11.19
CA ARG A 46 -5.43 0.17 10.73
C ARG A 46 -4.39 1.20 10.34
N LYS A 47 -4.63 1.84 9.22
CA LYS A 47 -3.75 2.92 8.74
C LYS A 47 -4.60 3.96 8.03
N ASN A 48 -4.08 5.18 7.94
CA ASN A 48 -4.72 6.22 7.18
C ASN A 48 -4.00 6.39 5.86
N THR A 49 -4.77 6.62 4.79
CA THR A 49 -4.19 6.96 3.50
C THR A 49 -3.65 8.39 3.55
N GLU A 50 -2.96 8.78 2.47
CA GLU A 50 -2.38 10.12 2.37
C GLU A 50 -3.46 11.20 2.49
N ASP A 51 -4.67 10.93 1.99
CA ASP A 51 -5.77 11.89 2.05
C ASP A 51 -6.58 11.79 3.34
N GLY A 52 -6.11 10.99 4.31
CA GLY A 52 -6.73 10.93 5.63
C GLY A 52 -7.83 9.90 5.79
N MET A 53 -8.08 9.06 4.79
CA MET A 53 -9.10 8.02 4.91
C MET A 53 -8.57 6.86 5.76
N GLU A 54 -9.33 6.44 6.74
CA GLU A 54 -8.97 5.31 7.58
C GLU A 54 -9.24 4.00 6.84
N ILE A 55 -8.23 3.12 6.82
CA ILE A 55 -8.33 1.81 6.18
C ILE A 55 -8.07 0.74 7.22
N GLY A 56 -8.94 -0.27 7.24
CA GLY A 56 -8.72 -1.46 8.05
C GLY A 56 -8.27 -2.59 7.15
N LEU A 57 -7.06 -3.08 7.38
CA LEU A 57 -6.53 -4.23 6.64
C LEU A 57 -6.82 -5.50 7.43
N SER A 58 -7.40 -6.47 6.77
CA SER A 58 -7.70 -7.78 7.36
C SER A 58 -7.35 -8.82 6.30
N LEU A 59 -6.06 -9.05 6.12
CA LEU A 59 -5.56 -9.97 5.11
C LEU A 59 -5.45 -11.38 5.70
N GLU A 60 -5.36 -12.35 4.81
CA GLU A 60 -5.17 -13.72 5.22
C GLU A 60 -3.85 -13.85 5.99
N ALA A 61 -3.86 -14.68 7.05
CA ALA A 61 -2.69 -14.87 7.89
C ALA A 61 -1.49 -15.30 7.06
N GLY A 62 -0.34 -14.69 7.32
CA GLY A 62 0.88 -14.96 6.58
C GLY A 62 1.07 -14.12 5.33
N THR A 63 0.08 -13.30 4.98
CA THR A 63 0.19 -12.42 3.82
C THR A 63 1.13 -11.26 4.15
N THR A 64 2.12 -11.04 3.28
CA THR A 64 3.05 -9.93 3.39
C THR A 64 2.81 -8.98 2.21
N LEU A 65 2.68 -7.70 2.50
CA LEU A 65 2.53 -6.70 1.45
C LEU A 65 3.88 -6.36 0.86
N HIS A 66 3.87 -5.91 -0.40
CA HIS A 66 5.09 -5.52 -1.10
C HIS A 66 4.89 -4.14 -1.70
N ASN A 67 6.00 -3.45 -1.92
CA ASN A 67 5.94 -2.14 -2.56
C ASN A 67 5.28 -2.27 -3.94
N GLY A 68 4.31 -1.40 -4.22
CA GLY A 68 3.59 -1.45 -5.48
C GLY A 68 2.36 -2.34 -5.46
N ASP A 69 2.06 -2.99 -4.34
CA ASP A 69 0.83 -3.76 -4.22
C ASP A 69 -0.37 -2.83 -4.30
N VAL A 70 -1.42 -3.30 -4.95
CA VAL A 70 -2.67 -2.57 -5.07
C VAL A 70 -3.73 -3.28 -4.27
N LEU A 71 -4.37 -2.52 -3.40
CA LEU A 71 -5.48 -3.02 -2.59
C LEU A 71 -6.77 -2.46 -3.17
N SER A 72 -7.84 -3.25 -3.07
CA SER A 72 -9.13 -2.79 -3.55
C SER A 72 -10.24 -3.38 -2.69
N ASN A 73 -11.29 -2.60 -2.50
CA ASN A 73 -12.49 -3.09 -1.84
C ASN A 73 -13.65 -3.20 -2.83
N GLY A 74 -13.34 -3.14 -4.15
CA GLY A 74 -14.34 -3.18 -5.19
C GLY A 74 -14.66 -1.83 -5.81
N THR A 75 -14.46 -0.74 -5.08
CA THR A 75 -14.72 0.61 -5.61
C THR A 75 -13.51 1.52 -5.53
N GLU A 76 -12.66 1.32 -4.53
CA GLU A 76 -11.49 2.17 -4.32
C GLU A 76 -10.22 1.40 -4.68
N LEU A 77 -9.26 2.12 -5.26
CA LEU A 77 -7.93 1.56 -5.53
C LEU A 77 -6.94 2.24 -4.60
N ILE A 78 -6.13 1.43 -3.93
CA ILE A 78 -5.17 1.92 -2.95
C ILE A 78 -3.80 1.35 -3.31
N LEU A 79 -2.84 2.24 -3.56
CA LEU A 79 -1.48 1.84 -3.89
C LEU A 79 -0.65 1.81 -2.61
N VAL A 80 -0.01 0.68 -2.37
CA VAL A 80 0.88 0.52 -1.21
C VAL A 80 2.28 0.99 -1.58
N ASN A 81 2.81 1.90 -0.78
CA ASN A 81 4.16 2.43 -0.95
C ASN A 81 4.97 2.10 0.29
N GLN A 82 6.14 1.53 0.10
CA GLN A 82 7.02 1.24 1.21
C GLN A 82 7.79 2.51 1.58
N LEU A 83 7.76 2.84 2.86
CA LEU A 83 8.53 3.97 3.36
C LEU A 83 10.02 3.62 3.30
N PRO A 84 10.87 4.58 2.92
CA PRO A 84 12.31 4.33 2.91
C PRO A 84 12.80 4.04 4.33
N GLU A 85 13.69 3.07 4.46
CA GLU A 85 14.29 2.76 5.75
C GLU A 85 15.38 3.82 6.04
N LYS A 86 15.34 4.39 7.24
CA LYS A 86 16.38 5.28 7.70
C LYS A 86 17.51 4.43 8.27
N VAL A 87 18.45 4.27 7.49
CA VAL A 87 19.63 3.52 7.91
C VAL A 87 20.62 4.53 8.46
N LEU A 88 20.85 4.80 8.84
CA LEU A 88 21.60 5.51 9.16
C LEU A 88 22.54 5.62 9.79
N HIS A 89 22.24 5.16 9.38
CA HIS A 89 22.72 5.29 9.79
C HIS A 89 23.61 5.65 9.84
N ALA A 90 23.73 5.60 9.65
CA ALA A 90 24.26 5.79 9.72
C ALA A 90 24.91 6.16 10.22
N LYS A 91 24.97 5.80 10.44
CA LYS A 91 25.39 6.04 10.98
C LYS A 91 26.17 6.46 11.16
N ALA A 92 26.21 6.25 11.12
CA ALA A 92 26.80 6.60 11.33
C ALA A 92 27.60 6.99 11.49
N LYS A 93 27.78 6.90 11.48
CA LYS A 93 28.40 7.25 11.57
C LYS A 93 28.80 7.78 11.84
N SER A 94 29.02 7.59 11.90
CA SER A 94 29.07 8.01 12.17
C SER A 94 29.23 8.31 12.35
#